data_54699b0a4c344e27b31188e2897373fb
#
_entry.id   54699b0a4c344e27b31188e2897373fb
#
_cell.length_a   1.000
_cell.length_b   1.000
_cell.length_c   1.000
_cell.angle_alpha   90.00
_cell.angle_beta   90.00
_cell.angle_gamma   90.00
#
_symmetry.space_group_name_H-M   'P 1'
#
loop_
_entity.id
_entity.type
_entity.pdbx_description
1 polymer ?
#
loop_
_entity_poly.entity_id
_entity_poly.type
_entity_poly.pdbx_seq_one_letter_code
_entity_poly.pdbx_strand_id
1 'polypeptide(L)'
;LTPAKRNESLPGVFKRDFVDSSVSFRGKTVEPTPKDGEDTMSILLRHLTTKTENKDESHREYDRDRSIRIHWVKHHISEKTPDKIEVFSTQDRGGIRTYIFDRDDSYVVILEPRRDGGSYYLITAYYLKGNNCRKIENKLKRNLSCIY
;
A
#
# COMPACT_ATOMS: atom_id res chain seq x y z
N LEU A 1 -2.52 -9.85 -20.08
CA LEU A 1 -3.04 -11.07 -19.47
C LEU A 1 -4.55 -11.17 -19.65
N THR A 2 -5.04 -12.37 -19.97
CA THR A 2 -6.47 -12.66 -19.93
C THR A 2 -6.97 -12.64 -18.49
N PRO A 3 -8.28 -12.41 -18.26
CA PRO A 3 -8.80 -12.45 -16.89
C PRO A 3 -8.50 -13.74 -16.14
N ALA A 4 -8.53 -14.90 -16.83
CA ALA A 4 -8.20 -16.18 -16.22
C ALA A 4 -6.73 -16.24 -15.76
N LYS A 5 -5.80 -15.86 -16.64
CA LYS A 5 -4.36 -15.83 -16.32
C LYS A 5 -4.05 -14.80 -15.23
N ARG A 6 -4.75 -13.67 -15.24
CA ARG A 6 -4.62 -12.67 -14.19
C ARG A 6 -5.01 -13.24 -12.83
N ASN A 7 -6.14 -13.95 -12.78
CA ASN A 7 -6.60 -14.57 -11.54
C ASN A 7 -5.68 -15.68 -11.03
N GLU A 8 -4.89 -16.29 -11.92
CA GLU A 8 -3.90 -17.29 -11.53
C GLU A 8 -2.60 -16.67 -11.04
N SER A 9 -2.10 -15.61 -11.71
CA SER A 9 -0.79 -15.05 -11.43
C SER A 9 -0.77 -14.09 -10.24
N LEU A 10 -1.80 -13.25 -10.06
CA LEU A 10 -1.85 -12.29 -8.98
C LEU A 10 -1.87 -12.93 -7.60
N PRO A 11 -2.71 -13.95 -7.34
CA PRO A 11 -2.67 -14.66 -6.06
C PRO A 11 -1.32 -15.32 -5.80
N GLY A 12 -0.62 -15.79 -6.83
CA GLY A 12 0.71 -16.39 -6.70
C GLY A 12 1.76 -15.39 -6.20
N VAL A 13 1.81 -14.20 -6.82
CA VAL A 13 2.71 -13.13 -6.37
C VAL A 13 2.35 -12.67 -4.97
N PHE A 14 1.07 -12.48 -4.70
CA PHE A 14 0.60 -12.06 -3.40
C PHE A 14 0.95 -13.09 -2.32
N LYS A 15 0.73 -14.38 -2.60
CA LYS A 15 1.08 -15.45 -1.68
C LYS A 15 2.56 -15.46 -1.37
N ARG A 16 3.41 -15.35 -2.40
CA ARG A 16 4.87 -15.32 -2.22
C ARG A 16 5.29 -14.16 -1.32
N ASP A 17 4.74 -12.96 -1.55
CA ASP A 17 5.20 -11.74 -0.88
C ASP A 17 4.58 -11.52 0.50
N PHE A 18 3.33 -11.96 0.73
CA PHE A 18 2.59 -11.61 1.93
C PHE A 18 2.15 -12.80 2.79
N VAL A 19 2.03 -13.99 2.20
CA VAL A 19 1.58 -15.19 2.93
C VAL A 19 2.76 -16.08 3.29
N ASP A 20 3.60 -16.41 2.32
CA ASP A 20 4.73 -17.34 2.50
C ASP A 20 5.94 -16.67 3.15
N SER A 21 6.00 -15.34 3.18
CA SER A 21 7.07 -14.61 3.84
C SER A 21 6.49 -13.45 4.63
N SER A 22 7.21 -13.03 5.68
CA SER A 22 6.83 -11.87 6.45
C SER A 22 7.32 -10.60 5.77
N VAL A 23 6.57 -9.50 5.95
CA VAL A 23 6.93 -8.18 5.45
C VAL A 23 7.19 -7.29 6.64
N SER A 24 8.31 -6.55 6.61
CA SER A 24 8.64 -5.61 7.67
C SER A 24 9.13 -4.29 7.09
N PHE A 25 8.87 -3.22 7.83
CA PHE A 25 9.34 -1.87 7.50
C PHE A 25 10.12 -1.34 8.69
N ARG A 26 11.41 -1.09 8.47
CA ARG A 26 12.32 -0.55 9.50
C ARG A 26 12.28 -1.35 10.80
N GLY A 27 12.30 -2.67 10.68
CA GLY A 27 12.32 -3.59 11.82
C GLY A 27 10.98 -3.87 12.46
N LYS A 28 9.90 -3.32 11.94
CA LYS A 28 8.55 -3.53 12.49
C LYS A 28 7.71 -4.32 11.49
N THR A 29 6.93 -5.26 11.97
CA THR A 29 6.07 -6.11 11.13
C THR A 29 5.01 -5.26 10.43
N VAL A 30 4.76 -5.57 9.15
CA VAL A 30 3.68 -4.98 8.37
C VAL A 30 2.60 -6.04 8.19
N GLU A 31 1.38 -5.74 8.62
CA GLU A 31 0.26 -6.65 8.66
C GLU A 31 -0.94 -6.10 7.87
N PRO A 32 -1.84 -6.97 7.37
CA PRO A 32 -3.07 -6.48 6.75
C PRO A 32 -4.00 -5.86 7.80
N THR A 33 -4.78 -4.86 7.37
CA THR A 33 -5.76 -4.23 8.24
C THR A 33 -6.87 -5.23 8.58
N PRO A 34 -7.17 -5.49 9.87
CA PRO A 34 -8.21 -6.43 10.23
C PRO A 34 -9.60 -5.86 9.96
N LYS A 35 -10.53 -6.76 9.62
CA LYS A 35 -11.93 -6.42 9.46
C LYS A 35 -12.77 -7.62 9.93
N ASP A 36 -13.72 -7.36 10.82
CA ASP A 36 -14.56 -8.40 11.39
C ASP A 36 -15.34 -9.18 10.33
N GLY A 37 -15.33 -10.50 10.46
CA GLY A 37 -16.08 -11.38 9.59
C GLY A 37 -15.48 -11.63 8.21
N GLU A 38 -14.31 -11.08 7.92
CA GLU A 38 -13.63 -11.27 6.62
C GLU A 38 -12.19 -11.76 6.82
N ASP A 39 -11.69 -12.52 5.85
CA ASP A 39 -10.28 -12.92 5.81
C ASP A 39 -9.42 -11.70 5.48
N THR A 40 -8.51 -11.35 6.38
CA THR A 40 -7.69 -10.15 6.27
C THR A 40 -6.79 -10.16 5.04
N MET A 41 -6.27 -11.33 4.65
CA MET A 41 -5.43 -11.45 3.44
C MET A 41 -6.24 -11.25 2.17
N SER A 42 -7.48 -11.72 2.13
CA SER A 42 -8.38 -11.48 0.99
C SER A 42 -8.74 -10.01 0.85
N ILE A 43 -8.96 -9.31 1.97
CA ILE A 43 -9.20 -7.88 1.98
C ILE A 43 -7.99 -7.14 1.43
N LEU A 44 -6.79 -7.49 1.89
CA LEU A 44 -5.55 -6.86 1.44
C LEU A 44 -5.36 -7.04 -0.07
N LEU A 45 -5.51 -8.27 -0.57
CA LEU A 45 -5.39 -8.54 -2.01
C LEU A 45 -6.37 -7.69 -2.80
N ARG A 46 -7.60 -7.57 -2.34
CA ARG A 46 -8.62 -6.73 -2.98
C ARG A 46 -8.17 -5.26 -3.02
N HIS A 47 -7.67 -4.72 -1.92
CA HIS A 47 -7.17 -3.34 -1.88
C HIS A 47 -5.96 -3.11 -2.79
N LEU A 48 -5.13 -4.11 -2.99
CA LEU A 48 -3.93 -3.99 -3.83
C LEU A 48 -4.22 -4.20 -5.32
N THR A 49 -5.39 -4.70 -5.69
CA THR A 49 -5.74 -5.02 -7.08
C THR A 49 -6.96 -4.29 -7.61
N THR A 50 -7.71 -3.62 -6.74
CA THR A 50 -8.93 -2.89 -7.12
C THR A 50 -8.93 -1.48 -6.56
N LYS A 51 -9.80 -0.63 -7.10
CA LYS A 51 -10.00 0.73 -6.59
C LYS A 51 -11.49 0.99 -6.38
N THR A 52 -11.81 1.93 -5.50
CA THR A 52 -13.20 2.33 -5.30
C THR A 52 -13.66 3.23 -6.44
N GLU A 53 -14.91 3.02 -6.88
CA GLU A 53 -15.58 3.90 -7.79
C GLU A 53 -16.32 4.95 -6.99
N ASN A 54 -16.17 6.23 -7.33
CA ASN A 54 -16.85 7.35 -6.68
C ASN A 54 -16.77 7.36 -5.14
N LYS A 55 -15.68 6.86 -4.56
CA LYS A 55 -15.46 6.76 -3.12
C LYS A 55 -16.44 5.82 -2.40
N ASP A 56 -17.13 4.97 -3.14
CA ASP A 56 -18.03 3.96 -2.56
C ASP A 56 -17.27 2.65 -2.35
N GLU A 57 -16.98 2.31 -1.09
CA GLU A 57 -16.23 1.10 -0.72
C GLU A 57 -16.98 -0.20 -1.08
N SER A 58 -18.31 -0.14 -1.29
CA SER A 58 -19.08 -1.32 -1.69
C SER A 58 -18.90 -1.66 -3.18
N HIS A 59 -18.44 -0.70 -3.98
CA HIS A 59 -18.21 -0.86 -5.41
C HIS A 59 -16.71 -0.72 -5.72
N ARG A 60 -16.03 -1.85 -5.89
CA ARG A 60 -14.62 -1.86 -6.26
C ARG A 60 -14.44 -2.53 -7.61
N GLU A 61 -13.63 -1.91 -8.45
CA GLU A 61 -13.29 -2.41 -9.77
C GLU A 61 -11.83 -2.83 -9.84
N TYR A 62 -11.54 -3.83 -10.68
CA TYR A 62 -10.16 -4.24 -10.97
C TYR A 62 -9.35 -3.05 -11.48
N ASP A 63 -8.21 -2.82 -10.87
CA ASP A 63 -7.27 -1.77 -11.27
C ASP A 63 -6.04 -2.42 -11.86
N ARG A 64 -5.90 -2.31 -13.19
CA ARG A 64 -4.76 -2.88 -13.89
C ARG A 64 -3.43 -2.29 -13.41
N ASP A 65 -3.39 -0.99 -13.18
CA ASP A 65 -2.15 -0.32 -12.76
C ASP A 65 -1.69 -0.76 -11.38
N ARG A 66 -2.63 -1.01 -10.47
CA ARG A 66 -2.30 -1.60 -9.17
C ARG A 66 -1.84 -3.04 -9.32
N SER A 67 -2.56 -3.80 -10.12
CA SER A 67 -2.35 -5.24 -10.23
C SER A 67 -1.04 -5.61 -10.90
N ILE A 68 -0.65 -4.93 -11.97
CA ILE A 68 0.64 -5.22 -12.63
C ILE A 68 1.83 -4.83 -11.77
N ARG A 69 1.61 -4.02 -10.73
CA ARG A 69 2.66 -3.56 -9.82
C ARG A 69 2.55 -4.19 -8.43
N ILE A 70 1.80 -5.27 -8.28
CA ILE A 70 1.61 -5.89 -6.97
C ILE A 70 2.95 -6.30 -6.34
N HIS A 71 3.92 -6.72 -7.14
CA HIS A 71 5.26 -7.08 -6.65
C HIS A 71 6.07 -5.86 -6.17
N TRP A 72 5.66 -4.66 -6.53
CA TRP A 72 6.33 -3.43 -6.08
C TRP A 72 6.06 -3.13 -4.60
N VAL A 73 4.96 -3.64 -4.06
CA VAL A 73 4.55 -3.33 -2.68
C VAL A 73 5.64 -3.76 -1.70
N LYS A 74 6.03 -5.03 -1.73
CA LYS A 74 7.07 -5.53 -0.85
C LYS A 74 8.43 -4.90 -1.13
N HIS A 75 8.74 -4.65 -2.41
CA HIS A 75 9.98 -3.99 -2.82
C HIS A 75 10.13 -2.62 -2.14
N HIS A 76 9.07 -1.81 -2.16
CA HIS A 76 9.08 -0.49 -1.56
C HIS A 76 9.09 -0.54 -0.03
N ILE A 77 8.31 -1.44 0.57
CA ILE A 77 8.30 -1.62 2.02
C ILE A 77 9.68 -2.05 2.52
N SER A 78 10.38 -2.88 1.76
CA SER A 78 11.70 -3.37 2.10
C SER A 78 12.81 -2.33 1.85
N GLU A 79 12.48 -1.17 1.31
CA GLU A 79 13.41 -0.07 1.01
C GLU A 79 14.60 -0.53 0.17
N LYS A 80 14.34 -1.34 -0.88
CA LYS A 80 15.40 -1.87 -1.76
C LYS A 80 16.14 -0.79 -2.53
N THR A 81 15.49 0.36 -2.75
CA THR A 81 16.09 1.52 -3.41
C THR A 81 15.88 2.76 -2.56
N PRO A 82 16.58 2.86 -1.40
CA PRO A 82 16.29 3.92 -0.42
C PRO A 82 16.51 5.34 -0.95
N ASP A 83 17.42 5.51 -1.90
CA ASP A 83 17.70 6.83 -2.47
C ASP A 83 16.58 7.34 -3.40
N LYS A 84 15.68 6.46 -3.84
CA LYS A 84 14.56 6.79 -4.72
C LYS A 84 13.29 7.13 -3.96
N ILE A 85 13.22 6.84 -2.69
CA ILE A 85 11.98 6.97 -1.92
C ILE A 85 12.08 8.08 -0.89
N GLU A 86 10.93 8.67 -0.57
CA GLU A 86 10.76 9.60 0.53
C GLU A 86 9.78 8.98 1.51
N VAL A 87 10.17 8.90 2.78
CA VAL A 87 9.32 8.36 3.85
C VAL A 87 8.90 9.49 4.76
N PHE A 88 7.60 9.63 4.98
CA PHE A 88 7.06 10.66 5.85
C PHE A 88 5.74 10.23 6.47
N SER A 89 5.37 10.87 7.57
CA SER A 89 4.09 10.63 8.23
C SER A 89 3.27 11.91 8.24
N THR A 90 1.95 11.78 8.17
CA THR A 90 1.05 12.93 8.18
C THR A 90 -0.24 12.56 8.90
N GLN A 91 -0.95 13.58 9.41
CA GLN A 91 -2.26 13.42 10.01
C GLN A 91 -3.31 13.48 8.92
N ASP A 92 -3.87 12.33 8.58
CA ASP A 92 -4.97 12.24 7.61
C ASP A 92 -6.31 12.14 8.35
N ARG A 93 -7.41 12.15 7.58
CA ARG A 93 -8.75 12.08 8.16
C ARG A 93 -8.96 10.83 9.04
N GLY A 94 -8.42 9.70 8.63
CA GLY A 94 -8.55 8.44 9.38
C GLY A 94 -7.51 8.22 10.48
N GLY A 95 -6.61 9.18 10.69
CA GLY A 95 -5.53 9.07 11.66
C GLY A 95 -4.17 9.28 11.03
N ILE A 96 -3.13 8.96 11.78
CA ILE A 96 -1.75 9.10 11.30
C ILE A 96 -1.48 8.02 10.24
N ARG A 97 -0.87 8.44 9.13
CA ARG A 97 -0.46 7.56 8.04
C ARG A 97 1.00 7.78 7.70
N THR A 98 1.70 6.70 7.40
CA THR A 98 3.09 6.74 6.93
C THR A 98 3.11 6.42 5.45
N TYR A 99 3.79 7.26 4.68
CA TYR A 99 3.86 7.17 3.23
C TYR A 99 5.28 6.76 2.81
N ILE A 100 5.35 5.80 1.90
CA ILE A 100 6.59 5.46 1.19
C ILE A 100 6.36 5.90 -0.25
N PHE A 101 6.95 7.02 -0.63
CA PHE A 101 6.68 7.70 -1.89
C PHE A 101 7.88 7.57 -2.84
N ASP A 102 7.66 6.96 -4.00
CA ASP A 102 8.61 6.86 -5.08
C ASP A 102 8.17 7.83 -6.18
N ARG A 103 8.80 9.00 -6.22
CA ARG A 103 8.42 10.06 -7.16
C ARG A 103 8.77 9.67 -8.59
N ASP A 104 9.93 9.04 -8.81
CA ASP A 104 10.40 8.67 -10.15
C ASP A 104 9.48 7.65 -10.81
N ASP A 105 9.01 6.66 -10.04
CA ASP A 105 8.13 5.61 -10.55
C ASP A 105 6.64 5.93 -10.30
N SER A 106 6.34 7.09 -9.74
CA SER A 106 4.97 7.53 -9.46
C SER A 106 4.20 6.51 -8.63
N TYR A 107 4.82 6.01 -7.57
CA TYR A 107 4.23 4.94 -6.76
C TYR A 107 4.23 5.33 -5.30
N VAL A 108 3.20 4.88 -4.56
CA VAL A 108 3.10 5.13 -3.13
C VAL A 108 2.58 3.90 -2.41
N VAL A 109 3.16 3.64 -1.24
CA VAL A 109 2.66 2.67 -0.26
C VAL A 109 2.22 3.44 0.96
N ILE A 110 1.04 3.13 1.49
CA ILE A 110 0.47 3.81 2.64
C ILE A 110 0.32 2.82 3.78
N LEU A 111 0.98 3.12 4.90
CA LEU A 111 0.97 2.33 6.12
C LEU A 111 0.28 3.10 7.24
N GLU A 112 -0.27 2.39 8.21
CA GLU A 112 -0.78 2.98 9.44
C GLU A 112 0.07 2.50 10.60
N PRO A 113 0.83 3.39 11.29
CA PRO A 113 1.57 2.98 12.48
C PRO A 113 0.59 2.63 13.59
N ARG A 114 0.79 1.46 14.21
CA ARG A 114 -0.04 1.03 15.33
C ARG A 114 0.36 1.77 16.60
N ARG A 115 -0.61 1.98 17.49
CA ARG A 115 -0.40 2.72 18.74
C ARG A 115 0.67 2.11 19.63
N ASP A 116 0.84 0.78 19.58
CA ASP A 116 1.86 0.10 20.38
C ASP A 116 3.28 0.35 19.88
N GLY A 117 3.44 0.94 18.68
CA GLY A 117 4.73 1.23 18.10
C GLY A 117 5.50 0.02 17.58
N GLY A 118 4.91 -1.18 17.63
CA GLY A 118 5.60 -2.43 17.27
C GLY A 118 5.31 -2.93 15.86
N SER A 119 4.34 -2.35 15.19
CA SER A 119 3.95 -2.83 13.85
C SER A 119 3.20 -1.76 13.07
N TYR A 120 2.93 -2.07 11.80
CA TYR A 120 2.15 -1.24 10.90
C TYR A 120 1.03 -2.06 10.29
N TYR A 121 -0.08 -1.40 9.95
CA TYR A 121 -1.06 -1.96 9.03
C TYR A 121 -0.76 -1.46 7.62
N LEU A 122 -0.80 -2.35 6.64
CA LEU A 122 -0.73 -1.98 5.23
C LEU A 122 -2.12 -1.56 4.78
N ILE A 123 -2.28 -0.27 4.48
CA ILE A 123 -3.56 0.27 4.07
C ILE A 123 -3.79 0.03 2.58
N THR A 124 -2.85 0.50 1.75
CA THR A 124 -2.93 0.32 0.30
C THR A 124 -1.61 0.69 -0.36
N ALA A 125 -1.51 0.40 -1.64
CA ALA A 125 -0.39 0.83 -2.48
C ALA A 125 -0.92 1.00 -3.90
N TYR A 126 -0.51 2.07 -4.60
CA TYR A 126 -0.99 2.31 -5.94
C TYR A 126 -0.09 3.20 -6.78
N TYR A 127 -0.27 3.09 -8.08
CA TYR A 127 0.37 3.94 -9.07
C TYR A 127 -0.34 5.29 -9.13
N LEU A 128 0.44 6.37 -9.15
CA LEU A 128 -0.07 7.75 -9.10
C LEU A 128 -0.26 8.28 -10.52
N LYS A 129 -1.50 8.55 -10.91
CA LYS A 129 -1.88 9.10 -12.20
C LYS A 129 -2.34 10.55 -12.07
N GLY A 130 -2.11 11.35 -13.12
CA GLY A 130 -2.61 12.71 -13.21
C GLY A 130 -2.16 13.56 -12.01
N ASN A 131 -3.11 14.17 -11.33
CA ASN A 131 -2.82 15.06 -10.19
C ASN A 131 -2.55 14.32 -8.88
N ASN A 132 -2.58 12.99 -8.87
CA ASN A 132 -2.41 12.24 -7.63
C ASN A 132 -1.00 12.38 -7.05
N CYS A 133 0.01 12.48 -7.91
CA CYS A 133 1.38 12.73 -7.47
C CYS A 133 1.48 14.07 -6.71
N ARG A 134 0.84 15.11 -7.22
CA ARG A 134 0.79 16.42 -6.55
C ARG A 134 0.09 16.33 -5.20
N LYS A 135 -0.96 15.52 -5.08
CA LYS A 135 -1.64 15.30 -3.79
C LYS A 135 -0.70 14.73 -2.75
N ILE A 136 0.12 13.76 -3.14
CA ILE A 136 1.12 13.16 -2.24
C ILE A 136 2.21 14.19 -1.90
N GLU A 137 2.69 14.96 -2.87
CA GLU A 137 3.67 16.01 -2.64
C GLU A 137 3.14 17.07 -1.65
N ASN A 138 1.86 17.42 -1.75
CA ASN A 138 1.24 18.35 -0.81
C ASN A 138 1.17 17.78 0.60
N LYS A 139 0.94 16.48 0.74
CA LYS A 139 1.00 15.81 2.05
C LYS A 139 2.42 15.83 2.60
N LEU A 140 3.42 15.62 1.76
CA LEU A 140 4.83 15.69 2.17
C LEU A 140 5.17 17.08 2.73
N LYS A 141 4.66 18.15 2.13
CA LYS A 141 4.87 19.52 2.63
C LYS A 141 4.26 19.75 4.01
N ARG A 142 3.24 18.98 4.38
CA ARG A 142 2.55 19.06 5.68
C ARG A 142 2.93 17.93 6.60
N ASN A 143 4.07 17.28 6.35
CA ASN A 143 4.46 16.12 7.14
C ASN A 143 4.69 16.46 8.61
N LEU A 144 4.48 15.45 9.44
CA LEU A 144 4.81 15.54 10.86
C LEU A 144 6.32 15.41 11.04
N SER A 145 6.85 16.01 12.10
CA SER A 145 8.31 16.11 12.26
C SER A 145 9.00 14.75 12.43
N CYS A 146 8.31 13.74 12.90
CA CYS A 146 8.80 12.37 12.94
C CYS A 146 7.74 11.45 13.52
N ILE A 147 7.35 10.41 12.82
CA ILE A 147 6.54 9.34 13.39
C ILE A 147 6.96 8.01 12.75
N TYR A 148 7.01 7.92 11.47
CA TYR A 148 7.28 6.69 10.71
C TYR A 148 6.70 5.41 11.30
#